data_d72d4e678040859e885043b2be06bbd1
#
_entry.id   d72d4e678040859e885043b2be06bbd1
#
_cell.length_a   1.000
_cell.length_b   1.000
_cell.length_c   1.000
_cell.angle_alpha   90.00
_cell.angle_beta   90.00
_cell.angle_gamma   90.00
#
_symmetry.space_group_name_H-M   'P 1'
#
loop_
_entity.id
_entity.type
_entity.pdbx_description
1 polymer ?
#
loop_
_entity_poly.entity_id
_entity_poly.type
_entity_poly.pdbx_seq_one_letter_code
_entity_poly.pdbx_strand_id
1 'polypeptide(L)'
;MTQNKELADLCLLAQEILGKTLTNSEIETLYYFYDELQLSPEVITILLEYCVSNGKKNMNYIEKVAISWNKNGIFTIDAADKFITAEKGKNGYAYKIRKLFGIENRNLSK
;
A
#
# COMPACT_ATOMS: atom_id res chain seq x y z
N MET A 1 0.85 1.14 21.78
CA MET A 1 0.29 1.20 20.74
C MET A 1 0.56 0.31 19.58
N THR A 2 -0.40 -0.51 19.34
CA THR A 2 -0.32 -1.45 18.27
C THR A 2 -0.26 -0.77 16.94
N GLN A 3 -0.93 0.34 16.83
CA GLN A 3 -0.89 1.08 15.59
C GLN A 3 0.49 1.51 15.20
N ASN A 4 1.28 1.87 16.20
CA ASN A 4 2.62 2.34 15.93
C ASN A 4 3.47 1.26 15.31
N LYS A 5 3.25 0.03 15.76
CA LYS A 5 4.02 -1.06 15.20
C LYS A 5 3.67 -1.30 13.75
N GLU A 6 2.39 -1.27 13.43
CA GLU A 6 1.97 -1.46 12.05
C GLU A 6 2.54 -0.39 11.15
N LEU A 7 2.54 0.85 11.62
CA LEU A 7 3.06 1.94 10.82
C LEU A 7 4.58 1.86 10.69
N ALA A 8 5.26 1.39 11.73
CA ALA A 8 6.69 1.22 11.64
C ALA A 8 7.02 0.16 10.60
N ASP A 9 6.29 -0.95 10.60
CA ASP A 9 6.50 -1.99 9.62
C ASP A 9 6.21 -1.48 8.22
N LEU A 10 5.16 -0.69 8.09
CA LEU A 10 4.81 -0.12 6.81
C LEU A 10 5.91 0.78 6.29
N CYS A 11 6.50 1.59 7.17
CA CYS A 11 7.57 2.48 6.75
C CYS A 11 8.78 1.70 6.27
N LEU A 12 9.09 0.59 6.94
CA LEU A 12 10.20 -0.24 6.50
C LEU A 12 9.94 -0.85 5.12
N LEU A 13 8.72 -1.34 4.91
CA LEU A 13 8.37 -1.87 3.62
C LEU A 13 8.41 -0.80 2.54
N ALA A 14 7.94 0.39 2.88
CA ALA A 14 7.94 1.48 1.92
C ALA A 14 9.36 1.82 1.50
N GLN A 15 10.29 1.82 2.43
CA GLN A 15 11.66 2.10 2.09
C GLN A 15 12.22 1.06 1.13
N GLU A 16 11.86 -0.19 1.33
CA GLU A 16 12.31 -1.24 0.43
C GLU A 16 11.69 -1.10 -0.94
N ILE A 17 10.41 -0.81 -0.97
CA ILE A 17 9.70 -0.69 -2.24
C ILE A 17 10.22 0.51 -3.04
N LEU A 18 10.41 1.62 -2.36
CA LEU A 18 10.85 2.84 -3.03
C LEU A 18 12.36 2.87 -3.24
N GLY A 19 13.08 2.04 -2.53
CA GLY A 19 14.53 1.95 -2.68
C GLY A 19 15.26 3.13 -2.08
N LYS A 20 14.71 3.75 -1.05
CA LYS A 20 15.35 4.89 -0.42
C LYS A 20 14.85 5.04 1.01
N THR A 21 15.58 5.81 1.79
CA THR A 21 15.18 6.13 3.14
C THR A 21 14.12 7.22 3.09
N LEU A 22 13.07 7.05 3.88
CA LEU A 22 11.99 8.03 3.90
C LEU A 22 12.38 9.25 4.73
N THR A 23 11.98 10.41 4.23
CA THR A 23 12.13 11.63 5.01
C THR A 23 10.97 11.72 5.99
N ASN A 24 11.09 12.63 6.96
CA ASN A 24 10.00 12.83 7.91
C ASN A 24 8.71 13.22 7.20
N SER A 25 8.84 14.04 6.19
CA SER A 25 7.68 14.47 5.42
C SER A 25 6.99 13.28 4.74
N GLU A 26 7.80 12.37 4.21
CA GLU A 26 7.23 11.21 3.55
C GLU A 26 6.58 10.26 4.55
N ILE A 27 7.17 10.12 5.72
CA ILE A 27 6.57 9.30 6.76
C ILE A 27 5.23 9.89 7.18
N GLU A 28 5.15 11.20 7.31
CA GLU A 28 3.89 11.84 7.66
C GLU A 28 2.84 11.62 6.59
N THR A 29 3.26 11.58 5.33
CA THR A 29 2.34 11.31 4.25
C THR A 29 1.77 9.90 4.37
N LEU A 30 2.58 8.93 4.75
CA LEU A 30 2.09 7.58 4.96
C LEU A 30 1.11 7.51 6.12
N TYR A 31 1.37 8.27 7.20
CA TYR A 31 0.42 8.36 8.30
C TYR A 31 -0.90 8.94 7.81
N TYR A 32 -0.82 9.92 6.94
CA TYR A 32 -2.01 10.54 6.37
C TYR A 32 -2.84 9.50 5.61
N PHE A 33 -2.18 8.66 4.83
CA PHE A 33 -2.89 7.61 4.09
C PHE A 33 -3.61 6.68 5.06
N TYR A 34 -2.95 6.32 6.12
CA TYR A 34 -3.50 5.38 7.07
C TYR A 34 -4.61 6.01 7.91
N ASP A 35 -4.34 7.20 8.42
CA ASP A 35 -5.22 7.84 9.38
C ASP A 35 -6.37 8.59 8.73
N GLU A 36 -6.07 9.40 7.73
CA GLU A 36 -7.09 10.22 7.10
C GLU A 36 -7.80 9.51 5.96
N LEU A 37 -7.05 8.85 5.12
CA LEU A 37 -7.65 8.18 3.98
C LEU A 37 -8.13 6.79 4.32
N GLN A 38 -7.86 6.32 5.53
CA GLN A 38 -8.38 5.04 6.02
C GLN A 38 -7.91 3.86 5.19
N LEU A 39 -6.74 3.97 4.58
CA LEU A 39 -6.17 2.87 3.82
C LEU A 39 -5.41 1.97 4.78
N SER A 40 -5.64 0.67 4.68
CA SER A 40 -4.92 -0.26 5.54
C SER A 40 -3.45 -0.36 5.11
N PRO A 41 -2.56 -0.81 5.99
CA PRO A 41 -1.16 -0.96 5.59
C PRO A 41 -0.98 -1.85 4.37
N GLU A 42 -1.79 -2.89 4.25
CA GLU A 42 -1.72 -3.76 3.08
C GLU A 42 -2.06 -3.00 1.80
N VAL A 43 -3.11 -2.20 1.85
CA VAL A 43 -3.51 -1.44 0.68
C VAL A 43 -2.47 -0.38 0.35
N ILE A 44 -1.91 0.26 1.37
CA ILE A 44 -0.87 1.24 1.14
C ILE A 44 0.34 0.60 0.47
N THR A 45 0.68 -0.62 0.89
CA THR A 45 1.80 -1.31 0.28
C THR A 45 1.53 -1.61 -1.19
N ILE A 46 0.31 -2.03 -1.49
CA ILE A 46 -0.07 -2.27 -2.89
C ILE A 46 0.00 -0.98 -3.69
N LEU A 47 -0.45 0.10 -3.09
CA LEU A 47 -0.39 1.41 -3.73
C LEU A 47 1.04 1.79 -4.09
N LEU A 48 1.96 1.57 -3.17
CA LEU A 48 3.35 1.88 -3.42
C LEU A 48 3.92 1.01 -4.54
N GLU A 49 3.62 -0.27 -4.51
CA GLU A 49 4.09 -1.17 -5.55
C GLU A 49 3.54 -0.76 -6.91
N TYR A 50 2.29 -0.41 -6.94
CA TYR A 50 1.65 0.01 -8.18
C TYR A 50 2.32 1.25 -8.75
N CYS A 51 2.55 2.25 -7.90
CA CYS A 51 3.16 3.48 -8.36
C CYS A 51 4.59 3.25 -8.84
N VAL A 52 5.34 2.43 -8.13
CA VAL A 52 6.71 2.14 -8.53
C VAL A 52 6.74 1.38 -9.85
N SER A 53 5.78 0.49 -10.05
CA SER A 53 5.73 -0.26 -11.29
C SER A 53 5.43 0.65 -12.48
N ASN A 54 4.86 1.82 -12.22
CA ASN A 54 4.63 2.81 -13.26
C ASN A 54 5.79 3.78 -13.40
N GLY A 55 6.87 3.52 -12.66
CA GLY A 55 8.03 4.40 -12.71
C GLY A 55 7.86 5.67 -11.88
N LYS A 56 6.91 5.68 -10.97
CA LYS A 56 6.60 6.87 -10.17
C LYS A 56 6.94 6.62 -8.71
N LYS A 57 8.06 7.16 -8.27
CA LYS A 57 8.48 7.03 -6.89
C LYS A 57 8.27 8.31 -6.10
N ASN A 58 7.72 9.30 -6.74
CA ASN A 58 7.50 10.61 -6.17
C ASN A 58 6.29 10.55 -5.22
N MET A 59 6.49 11.02 -4.01
CA MET A 59 5.42 10.94 -3.01
C MET A 59 4.21 11.78 -3.39
N ASN A 60 4.41 12.88 -4.12
CA ASN A 60 3.28 13.68 -4.56
C ASN A 60 2.38 12.91 -5.50
N TYR A 61 2.96 12.13 -6.39
CA TYR A 61 2.19 11.31 -7.30
C TYR A 61 1.46 10.21 -6.51
N ILE A 62 2.19 9.58 -5.59
CA ILE A 62 1.62 8.52 -4.78
C ILE A 62 0.43 9.05 -3.98
N GLU A 63 0.56 10.26 -3.46
CA GLU A 63 -0.51 10.85 -2.70
C GLU A 63 -1.76 11.06 -3.56
N LYS A 64 -1.57 11.50 -4.79
CA LYS A 64 -2.71 11.70 -5.68
C LYS A 64 -3.44 10.39 -5.94
N VAL A 65 -2.69 9.32 -6.15
CA VAL A 65 -3.29 8.03 -6.37
C VAL A 65 -4.02 7.55 -5.12
N ALA A 66 -3.40 7.79 -3.95
CA ALA A 66 -4.03 7.38 -2.69
C ALA A 66 -5.36 8.08 -2.50
N ILE A 67 -5.42 9.37 -2.79
CA ILE A 67 -6.68 10.11 -2.66
C ILE A 67 -7.71 9.57 -3.63
N SER A 68 -7.28 9.25 -4.84
CA SER A 68 -8.18 8.68 -5.83
C SER A 68 -8.73 7.34 -5.34
N TRP A 69 -7.89 6.51 -4.78
CA TRP A 69 -8.34 5.22 -4.25
C TRP A 69 -9.35 5.41 -3.13
N ASN A 70 -9.09 6.39 -2.26
CA ASN A 70 -10.01 6.69 -1.18
C ASN A 70 -11.38 7.08 -1.74
N LYS A 71 -11.38 7.92 -2.77
CA LYS A 71 -12.64 8.37 -3.35
C LYS A 71 -13.39 7.27 -4.06
N ASN A 72 -12.67 6.30 -4.56
CA ASN A 72 -13.29 5.19 -5.29
C ASN A 72 -13.59 3.99 -4.41
N GLY A 73 -13.41 4.14 -3.11
CA GLY A 73 -13.76 3.07 -2.18
C GLY A 73 -12.81 1.90 -2.18
N ILE A 74 -11.58 2.12 -2.59
CA ILE A 74 -10.60 1.05 -2.65
C ILE A 74 -9.91 0.94 -1.30
N PHE A 75 -10.51 0.15 -0.41
CA PHE A 75 -10.00 0.01 0.94
C PHE A 75 -9.54 -1.39 1.29
N THR A 76 -9.65 -2.33 0.36
CA THR A 76 -9.26 -3.70 0.63
C THR A 76 -8.27 -4.17 -0.41
N ILE A 77 -7.59 -5.26 -0.06
CA ILE A 77 -6.65 -5.87 -0.99
C ILE A 77 -7.35 -6.28 -2.28
N ASP A 78 -8.52 -6.86 -2.16
CA ASP A 78 -9.27 -7.31 -3.33
C ASP A 78 -9.67 -6.15 -4.22
N ALA A 79 -10.12 -5.06 -3.63
CA ALA A 79 -10.52 -3.90 -4.41
C ALA A 79 -9.33 -3.31 -5.15
N ALA A 80 -8.19 -3.22 -4.47
CA ALA A 80 -6.98 -2.70 -5.08
C ALA A 80 -6.52 -3.60 -6.22
N ASP A 81 -6.59 -4.90 -5.99
CA ASP A 81 -6.18 -5.85 -7.02
C ASP A 81 -7.04 -5.74 -8.26
N LYS A 82 -8.34 -5.60 -8.07
CA LYS A 82 -9.25 -5.44 -9.19
C LYS A 82 -8.97 -4.18 -9.97
N PHE A 83 -8.69 -3.11 -9.24
CA PHE A 83 -8.38 -1.84 -9.89
C PHE A 83 -7.14 -1.98 -10.76
N ILE A 84 -6.09 -2.58 -10.22
CA ILE A 84 -4.84 -2.70 -10.94
C ILE A 84 -4.98 -3.66 -12.12
N THR A 85 -5.73 -4.73 -11.93
CA THR A 85 -5.97 -5.68 -13.00
C THR A 85 -6.68 -5.02 -14.17
N ALA A 86 -7.65 -4.18 -13.86
CA ALA A 86 -8.39 -3.46 -14.90
C ALA A 86 -7.47 -2.51 -15.66
N GLU A 87 -6.51 -1.93 -14.96
CA GLU A 87 -5.61 -0.98 -15.57
C GLU A 87 -4.50 -1.65 -16.36
N LYS A 88 -3.94 -2.71 -15.81
CA LYS A 88 -2.75 -3.31 -16.39
C LYS A 88 -2.94 -4.70 -16.95
N GLY A 89 -4.06 -5.33 -16.66
CA GLY A 89 -4.30 -6.67 -17.15
C GLY A 89 -3.51 -7.73 -16.40
N LYS A 90 -3.05 -7.43 -15.21
CA LYS A 90 -2.32 -8.37 -14.39
C LYS A 90 -2.73 -8.30 -12.95
N ASN A 91 -2.66 -9.41 -12.27
CA ASN A 91 -2.99 -9.43 -10.86
C ASN A 91 -1.96 -10.24 -10.12
N GLY A 92 -0.97 -9.67 -9.66
CA GLY A 92 0.01 -10.36 -8.86
C GLY A 92 0.22 -9.69 -7.54
N TYR A 93 -0.32 -8.50 -7.39
CA TYR A 93 -0.03 -7.71 -6.22
C TYR A 93 -0.70 -8.23 -4.95
N ALA A 94 -1.94 -8.69 -5.08
CA ALA A 94 -2.65 -9.18 -3.90
C ALA A 94 -1.94 -10.38 -3.30
N TYR A 95 -1.50 -11.29 -4.13
CA TYR A 95 -0.80 -12.48 -3.66
C TYR A 95 0.49 -12.09 -2.95
N LYS A 96 1.24 -11.20 -3.58
CA LYS A 96 2.51 -10.77 -3.04
C LYS A 96 2.34 -10.09 -1.68
N ILE A 97 1.34 -9.24 -1.56
CA ILE A 97 1.10 -8.51 -0.33
C ILE A 97 0.62 -9.42 0.77
N ARG A 98 -0.26 -10.35 0.45
CA ARG A 98 -0.74 -11.30 1.45
C ARG A 98 0.41 -12.13 2.01
N LYS A 99 1.34 -12.48 1.15
CA LYS A 99 2.48 -13.24 1.57
C LYS A 99 3.36 -12.44 2.51
N LEU A 100 3.58 -11.17 2.18
CA LEU A 100 4.39 -10.30 3.02
C LEU A 100 3.81 -10.13 4.41
N PHE A 101 2.50 -10.10 4.51
CA PHE A 101 1.83 -9.87 5.79
C PHE A 101 1.36 -11.15 6.46
N GLY A 102 1.60 -12.29 5.83
CA GLY A 102 1.20 -13.56 6.43
C GLY A 102 -0.29 -13.81 6.41
N ILE A 103 -1.04 -13.03 5.69
CA ILE A 103 -2.49 -13.18 5.64
C ILE A 103 -2.87 -14.51 5.03
N GLU A 104 -2.16 -14.89 4.04
CA GLU A 104 -2.41 -16.11 3.33
C GLU A 104 -2.38 -17.32 4.26
N ASN A 105 -1.45 -17.32 5.17
CA ASN A 105 -1.33 -18.43 6.11
C ASN A 105 -2.56 -18.57 6.96
N ARG A 106 -3.09 -17.47 7.39
CA ARG A 106 -4.28 -17.54 8.23
C ARG A 106 -5.44 -18.08 7.46
N ASN A 107 -5.57 -17.73 6.23
CA ASN A 107 -6.65 -18.21 5.41
C ASN A 107 -6.59 -19.69 5.25
N LEU A 108 -5.42 -20.18 5.09
CA LEU A 108 -5.27 -21.60 4.86
C LEU A 108 -5.53 -22.40 6.10
N SER A 109 -5.34 -21.80 7.20
CA SER A 109 -5.47 -22.57 8.43
C SER A 109 -6.88 -22.97 8.72
N LYS A 110 -7.82 -22.46 8.04
CA LYS A 110 -9.11 -22.90 8.29
C LYS A 110 -9.54 -23.94 7.54
#